data_cc296504f54d6a8a81671f8bb1ccbc2a
#
_entry.id   cc296504f54d6a8a81671f8bb1ccbc2a
#
_cell.length_a   1.000
_cell.length_b   1.000
_cell.length_c   1.000
_cell.angle_alpha   90.00
_cell.angle_beta   90.00
_cell.angle_gamma   90.00
#
_symmetry.space_group_name_H-M   'P 1'
#
loop_
_entity.id
_entity.type
_entity.pdbx_description
1 polymer ?
#
loop_
_entity_poly.entity_id
_entity_poly.type
_entity_poly.pdbx_seq_one_letter_code
_entity_poly.pdbx_strand_id
1 'polypeptide(L)'
;MATYKNYYFLGIGGIGMSAIARYFNHAGYRVSGYDRTPSALTAELEAEGIAVHYEDRPELIPPVEDTFVIYTPAIPEDLGEMRAVREKGYALCKRSRALGEIARGQKCLAVSGTHGKTTTSTLLSHILTQGGGCTAFLGGISKNYGTNLLLSRNPVLVAEADEFDRSFLQLNPAIAVVTATDADHLDIYSDRSHLLEAFGQFAAQVSEAVIVKAGVELPLEKVTARVYRYAYDTPCDFYASDIVALEGGKFDFTLNSPMGRFPHWSVGIPGWVNVENAVAASAVALLHGVEPETIRRAVASFSGVKRRFDIHINTPKIAYVDDYAHHPNEIKAAISSIRNIFPGRTLCGIFQPHLYTRTRDFADEFAEALSGLDSLVMLPIYPARELPIPGVCSEMILDKVTLKDKQLVPKDRLMDTLAQRKLDCLITFGAGDIDRFIEPIENWLRTLC
;
A
#
# COMPACT_ATOMS: atom_id res chain seq x y z
N MET A 1 9.42 13.00 22.40
CA MET A 1 8.93 11.62 22.68
C MET A 1 9.79 10.87 23.72
N ALA A 2 11.06 11.10 23.86
CA ALA A 2 11.97 10.28 24.70
C ALA A 2 11.71 10.25 26.24
N THR A 3 10.74 10.97 26.77
CA THR A 3 10.49 11.07 28.21
C THR A 3 9.43 10.11 28.75
N TYR A 4 8.67 9.45 27.88
CA TYR A 4 7.58 8.55 28.27
C TYR A 4 8.05 7.10 28.36
N LYS A 5 7.47 6.33 29.25
CA LYS A 5 7.76 4.91 29.43
C LYS A 5 6.82 4.01 28.62
N ASN A 6 5.59 4.51 28.41
CA ASN A 6 4.54 3.78 27.74
C ASN A 6 4.12 4.51 26.44
N TYR A 7 3.92 3.75 25.39
CA TYR A 7 3.29 4.20 24.14
C TYR A 7 1.97 3.46 23.95
N TYR A 8 0.89 4.22 23.93
CA TYR A 8 -0.45 3.69 23.79
C TYR A 8 -1.03 4.03 22.42
N PHE A 9 -1.62 3.05 21.75
CA PHE A 9 -2.08 3.20 20.39
C PHE A 9 -3.59 3.04 20.25
N LEU A 10 -4.27 4.04 19.68
CA LEU A 10 -5.67 3.94 19.27
C LEU A 10 -5.75 3.58 17.79
N GLY A 11 -6.22 2.36 17.48
CA GLY A 11 -6.21 1.75 16.16
C GLY A 11 -4.89 1.05 15.83
N ILE A 12 -4.35 0.27 16.79
CA ILE A 12 -3.02 -0.36 16.72
C ILE A 12 -2.89 -1.37 15.58
N GLY A 13 -3.98 -2.02 15.15
CA GLY A 13 -4.01 -3.02 14.09
C GLY A 13 -3.90 -2.46 12.67
N GLY A 14 -3.94 -1.13 12.50
CA GLY A 14 -3.68 -0.53 11.19
C GLY A 14 -2.25 -0.75 10.71
N ILE A 15 -2.03 -0.98 9.41
CA ILE A 15 -0.72 -1.33 8.84
C ILE A 15 0.38 -0.31 9.22
N GLY A 16 0.11 0.98 9.14
CA GLY A 16 1.08 2.01 9.53
C GLY A 16 1.19 2.22 11.05
N MET A 17 0.13 1.92 11.81
CA MET A 17 0.13 2.00 13.27
C MET A 17 0.95 0.87 13.88
N SER A 18 0.76 -0.36 13.42
CA SER A 18 1.49 -1.54 13.87
C SER A 18 3.01 -1.43 13.61
N ALA A 19 3.41 -0.84 12.49
CA ALA A 19 4.83 -0.58 12.23
C ALA A 19 5.45 0.37 13.27
N ILE A 20 4.74 1.45 13.64
CA ILE A 20 5.21 2.37 14.68
C ILE A 20 5.17 1.71 16.06
N ALA A 21 4.16 0.90 16.37
CA ALA A 21 4.07 0.14 17.62
C ALA A 21 5.26 -0.82 17.75
N ARG A 22 5.58 -1.58 16.70
CA ARG A 22 6.77 -2.44 16.62
C ARG A 22 8.05 -1.65 16.84
N TYR A 23 8.19 -0.48 16.21
CA TYR A 23 9.36 0.38 16.36
C TYR A 23 9.61 0.76 17.83
N PHE A 24 8.60 1.22 18.55
CA PHE A 24 8.73 1.57 19.98
C PHE A 24 8.94 0.33 20.85
N ASN A 25 8.31 -0.80 20.55
CA ASN A 25 8.53 -2.06 21.25
C ASN A 25 9.99 -2.52 21.11
N HIS A 26 10.53 -2.50 19.91
CA HIS A 26 11.95 -2.81 19.66
C HIS A 26 12.92 -1.82 20.33
N ALA A 27 12.51 -0.58 20.51
CA ALA A 27 13.29 0.42 21.23
C ALA A 27 13.25 0.23 22.76
N GLY A 28 12.53 -0.79 23.25
CA GLY A 28 12.45 -1.15 24.67
C GLY A 28 11.37 -0.42 25.48
N TYR A 29 10.46 0.30 24.81
CA TYR A 29 9.32 0.92 25.49
C TYR A 29 8.19 -0.10 25.72
N ARG A 30 7.35 0.18 26.71
CA ARG A 30 6.11 -0.58 26.89
C ARG A 30 5.08 -0.11 25.90
N VAL A 31 4.58 -1.03 25.07
CA VAL A 31 3.60 -0.73 24.01
C VAL A 31 2.32 -1.49 24.28
N SER A 32 1.20 -0.79 24.17
CA SER A 32 -0.14 -1.37 24.24
C SER A 32 -1.11 -0.56 23.40
N GLY A 33 -2.29 -1.10 23.14
CA GLY A 33 -3.29 -0.33 22.39
C GLY A 33 -4.61 -1.02 22.19
N TYR A 34 -5.52 -0.26 21.62
CA TYR A 34 -6.87 -0.65 21.22
C TYR A 34 -6.96 -0.83 19.72
N ASP A 35 -7.68 -1.85 19.29
CA ASP A 35 -8.25 -1.94 17.95
C ASP A 35 -9.67 -2.50 18.01
N ARG A 36 -10.54 -2.08 17.11
CA ARG A 36 -11.92 -2.55 17.10
C ARG A 36 -12.04 -4.01 16.67
N THR A 37 -11.10 -4.51 15.88
CA THR A 37 -11.24 -5.79 15.17
C THR A 37 -10.00 -6.65 15.30
N PRO A 38 -10.12 -7.87 15.84
CA PRO A 38 -9.03 -8.85 15.78
C PRO A 38 -8.64 -9.16 14.33
N SER A 39 -7.34 -9.25 14.08
CA SER A 39 -6.78 -9.57 12.75
C SER A 39 -5.51 -10.40 12.89
N ALA A 40 -5.02 -10.98 11.79
CA ALA A 40 -3.72 -11.65 11.79
C ALA A 40 -2.60 -10.71 12.25
N LEU A 41 -2.66 -9.43 11.85
CA LEU A 41 -1.66 -8.43 12.24
C LEU A 41 -1.68 -8.12 13.74
N THR A 42 -2.87 -8.02 14.36
CA THR A 42 -2.96 -7.83 15.82
C THR A 42 -2.50 -9.06 16.59
N ALA A 43 -2.79 -10.27 16.09
CA ALA A 43 -2.26 -11.50 16.69
C ALA A 43 -0.72 -11.59 16.61
N GLU A 44 -0.12 -11.11 15.50
CA GLU A 44 1.34 -10.98 15.41
C GLU A 44 1.89 -10.00 16.46
N LEU A 45 1.25 -8.84 16.67
CA LEU A 45 1.66 -7.87 17.69
C LEU A 45 1.59 -8.46 19.10
N GLU A 46 0.52 -9.22 19.42
CA GLU A 46 0.40 -9.94 20.69
C GLU A 46 1.50 -10.98 20.88
N ALA A 47 1.86 -11.73 19.82
CA ALA A 47 2.97 -12.67 19.84
C ALA A 47 4.34 -11.98 20.03
N GLU A 48 4.48 -10.72 19.60
CA GLU A 48 5.65 -9.86 19.83
C GLU A 48 5.67 -9.21 21.24
N GLY A 49 4.69 -9.51 22.10
CA GLY A 49 4.60 -9.00 23.48
C GLY A 49 3.93 -7.64 23.62
N ILE A 50 3.26 -7.16 22.58
CA ILE A 50 2.46 -5.92 22.61
C ILE A 50 1.04 -6.25 23.08
N ALA A 51 0.58 -5.63 24.15
CA ALA A 51 -0.76 -5.87 24.68
C ALA A 51 -1.83 -5.18 23.83
N VAL A 52 -2.73 -5.96 23.21
CA VAL A 52 -3.83 -5.46 22.39
C VAL A 52 -5.17 -5.83 23.05
N HIS A 53 -6.14 -4.92 23.00
CA HIS A 53 -7.52 -5.21 23.40
C HIS A 53 -8.51 -4.67 22.35
N TYR A 54 -9.74 -5.21 22.38
CA TYR A 54 -10.73 -5.03 21.30
C TYR A 54 -12.04 -4.41 21.79
N GLU A 55 -12.12 -4.09 23.08
CA GLU A 55 -13.25 -3.42 23.70
C GLU A 55 -12.83 -1.99 24.10
N ASP A 56 -13.75 -1.03 23.99
CA ASP A 56 -13.53 0.36 24.41
C ASP A 56 -13.45 0.42 25.96
N ARG A 57 -12.23 0.43 26.49
CA ARG A 57 -11.92 0.28 27.91
C ARG A 57 -10.92 1.34 28.40
N PRO A 58 -11.38 2.55 28.71
CA PRO A 58 -10.52 3.66 29.14
C PRO A 58 -9.64 3.36 30.37
N GLU A 59 -10.02 2.38 31.19
CA GLU A 59 -9.26 1.95 32.36
C GLU A 59 -8.00 1.13 32.02
N LEU A 60 -7.87 0.66 30.77
CA LEU A 60 -6.67 -0.05 30.30
C LEU A 60 -5.57 0.89 29.81
N ILE A 61 -5.86 2.18 29.62
CA ILE A 61 -4.85 3.18 29.25
C ILE A 61 -3.89 3.37 30.43
N PRO A 62 -2.56 3.19 30.24
CA PRO A 62 -1.60 3.38 31.33
C PRO A 62 -1.62 4.81 31.91
N PRO A 63 -1.00 5.07 33.10
CA PRO A 63 -1.04 6.38 33.77
C PRO A 63 -0.59 7.55 32.86
N VAL A 64 -1.28 8.69 32.98
CA VAL A 64 -1.13 9.87 32.10
C VAL A 64 0.29 10.44 32.12
N GLU A 65 0.94 10.47 33.30
CA GLU A 65 2.28 11.04 33.49
C GLU A 65 3.41 10.28 32.73
N ASP A 66 3.20 8.99 32.47
CA ASP A 66 4.20 8.12 31.87
C ASP A 66 3.83 7.72 30.43
N THR A 67 2.69 8.17 29.88
CA THR A 67 2.14 7.64 28.63
C THR A 67 2.03 8.68 27.53
N PHE A 68 2.51 8.32 26.34
CA PHE A 68 2.29 9.05 25.10
C PHE A 68 1.31 8.28 24.21
N VAL A 69 0.26 8.95 23.74
CA VAL A 69 -0.79 8.34 22.92
C VAL A 69 -0.59 8.66 21.46
N ILE A 70 -0.68 7.62 20.61
CA ILE A 70 -0.62 7.75 19.15
C ILE A 70 -1.94 7.23 18.57
N TYR A 71 -2.58 8.01 17.69
CA TYR A 71 -3.86 7.64 17.12
C TYR A 71 -3.90 7.79 15.60
N THR A 72 -4.81 7.02 14.96
CA THR A 72 -5.14 7.18 13.55
C THR A 72 -6.40 8.03 13.37
N PRO A 73 -6.54 8.81 12.28
CA PRO A 73 -7.76 9.56 11.99
C PRO A 73 -9.03 8.70 11.85
N ALA A 74 -8.89 7.38 11.71
CA ALA A 74 -10.03 6.45 11.65
C ALA A 74 -10.73 6.23 13.00
N ILE A 75 -10.14 6.68 14.10
CA ILE A 75 -10.73 6.57 15.45
C ILE A 75 -11.83 7.63 15.61
N PRO A 76 -13.08 7.21 15.95
CA PRO A 76 -14.16 8.16 16.23
C PRO A 76 -13.85 9.04 17.46
N GLU A 77 -14.23 10.32 17.40
CA GLU A 77 -14.03 11.26 18.51
C GLU A 77 -14.89 10.89 19.74
N ASP A 78 -15.97 10.16 19.56
CA ASP A 78 -16.88 9.69 20.60
C ASP A 78 -16.48 8.33 21.21
N LEU A 79 -15.38 7.72 20.76
CA LEU A 79 -14.81 6.55 21.43
C LEU A 79 -14.46 6.89 22.89
N GLY A 80 -14.84 6.03 23.84
CA GLY A 80 -14.63 6.25 25.27
C GLY A 80 -13.16 6.48 25.62
N GLU A 81 -12.25 5.70 25.04
CA GLU A 81 -10.81 5.87 25.23
C GLU A 81 -10.30 7.20 24.66
N MET A 82 -10.77 7.62 23.48
CA MET A 82 -10.38 8.91 22.90
C MET A 82 -10.84 10.07 23.80
N ARG A 83 -12.09 9.99 24.32
CA ARG A 83 -12.59 10.98 25.27
C ARG A 83 -11.75 11.01 26.56
N ALA A 84 -11.47 9.83 27.14
CA ALA A 84 -10.64 9.74 28.34
C ALA A 84 -9.23 10.30 28.15
N VAL A 85 -8.62 10.04 26.96
CA VAL A 85 -7.31 10.60 26.59
C VAL A 85 -7.34 12.13 26.60
N ARG A 86 -8.38 12.73 26.00
CA ARG A 86 -8.53 14.20 25.95
C ARG A 86 -8.85 14.81 27.30
N GLU A 87 -9.81 14.23 28.04
CA GLU A 87 -10.26 14.74 29.35
C GLU A 87 -9.18 14.69 30.42
N LYS A 88 -8.38 13.62 30.43
CA LYS A 88 -7.26 13.45 31.38
C LYS A 88 -5.99 14.18 30.94
N GLY A 89 -5.94 14.78 29.75
CA GLY A 89 -4.81 15.57 29.28
C GLY A 89 -3.56 14.76 28.90
N TYR A 90 -3.73 13.57 28.36
CA TYR A 90 -2.60 12.80 27.82
C TYR A 90 -1.87 13.57 26.71
N ALA A 91 -0.55 13.44 26.67
CA ALA A 91 0.21 13.83 25.49
C ALA A 91 -0.16 12.90 24.32
N LEU A 92 -0.62 13.47 23.21
CA LEU A 92 -1.07 12.69 22.07
C LEU A 92 -0.67 13.31 20.73
N CYS A 93 -0.52 12.47 19.71
CA CYS A 93 -0.35 12.93 18.33
C CYS A 93 -0.94 11.93 17.32
N LYS A 94 -1.17 12.43 16.10
CA LYS A 94 -1.50 11.58 14.97
C LYS A 94 -0.32 10.69 14.56
N ARG A 95 -0.62 9.52 13.98
CA ARG A 95 0.36 8.57 13.41
C ARG A 95 1.40 9.26 12.52
N SER A 96 0.96 10.15 11.63
CA SER A 96 1.84 10.86 10.70
C SER A 96 2.88 11.72 11.42
N ARG A 97 2.49 12.41 12.50
CA ARG A 97 3.41 13.21 13.31
C ARG A 97 4.42 12.31 14.04
N ALA A 98 3.97 11.16 14.57
CA ALA A 98 4.87 10.20 15.20
C ALA A 98 5.94 9.71 14.21
N LEU A 99 5.54 9.36 12.97
CA LEU A 99 6.48 8.98 11.93
C LEU A 99 7.44 10.11 11.56
N GLY A 100 6.94 11.35 11.44
CA GLY A 100 7.79 12.53 11.19
C GLY A 100 8.82 12.76 12.29
N GLU A 101 8.45 12.57 13.57
CA GLU A 101 9.39 12.66 14.70
C GLU A 101 10.45 11.54 14.66
N ILE A 102 10.06 10.31 14.31
CA ILE A 102 11.01 9.17 14.13
C ILE A 102 11.97 9.45 12.99
N ALA A 103 11.50 10.07 11.91
CA ALA A 103 12.31 10.39 10.74
C ALA A 103 13.34 11.50 11.00
N ARG A 104 13.15 12.33 12.03
CA ARG A 104 14.08 13.41 12.37
C ARG A 104 15.47 12.87 12.69
N GLY A 105 16.48 13.49 12.10
CA GLY A 105 17.88 13.09 12.28
C GLY A 105 18.31 11.88 11.45
N GLN A 106 17.41 11.35 10.62
CA GLN A 106 17.71 10.28 9.66
C GLN A 106 17.63 10.83 8.23
N LYS A 107 18.38 10.25 7.30
CA LYS A 107 18.23 10.53 5.87
C LYS A 107 16.94 9.86 5.38
N CYS A 108 15.86 10.63 5.31
CA CYS A 108 14.57 10.13 4.89
C CYS A 108 14.48 10.04 3.36
N LEU A 109 14.12 8.85 2.86
CA LEU A 109 13.81 8.54 1.47
C LEU A 109 12.33 8.22 1.39
N ALA A 110 11.55 9.02 0.67
CA ALA A 110 10.10 8.92 0.68
C ALA A 110 9.54 8.51 -0.68
N VAL A 111 8.48 7.70 -0.66
CA VAL A 111 7.72 7.34 -1.86
C VAL A 111 6.29 7.81 -1.68
N SER A 112 5.86 8.73 -2.52
CA SER A 112 4.52 9.31 -2.54
C SER A 112 3.83 9.14 -3.89
N GLY A 113 2.54 9.44 -3.94
CA GLY A 113 1.70 9.35 -5.13
C GLY A 113 0.45 8.52 -4.90
N THR A 114 -0.57 8.69 -5.70
CA THR A 114 -1.87 8.01 -5.52
C THR A 114 -1.79 6.50 -5.75
N HIS A 115 -0.87 6.03 -6.61
CA HIS A 115 -0.67 4.60 -6.93
C HIS A 115 0.81 4.19 -6.84
N GLY A 116 1.08 2.90 -6.60
CA GLY A 116 2.43 2.32 -6.62
C GLY A 116 3.30 2.57 -5.38
N LYS A 117 2.86 3.38 -4.42
CA LYS A 117 3.62 3.72 -3.18
C LYS A 117 4.19 2.51 -2.47
N THR A 118 3.32 1.57 -2.09
CA THR A 118 3.68 0.42 -1.25
C THR A 118 4.69 -0.50 -1.93
N THR A 119 4.48 -0.82 -3.20
CA THR A 119 5.40 -1.68 -3.95
C THR A 119 6.74 -1.01 -4.12
N THR A 120 6.77 0.27 -4.52
CA THR A 120 8.01 1.02 -4.75
C THR A 120 8.79 1.25 -3.44
N SER A 121 8.13 1.62 -2.33
CA SER A 121 8.80 1.83 -1.03
C SER A 121 9.33 0.51 -0.46
N THR A 122 8.59 -0.60 -0.62
CA THR A 122 9.05 -1.92 -0.17
C THR A 122 10.22 -2.42 -1.01
N LEU A 123 10.20 -2.23 -2.33
CA LEU A 123 11.31 -2.56 -3.21
C LEU A 123 12.55 -1.70 -2.89
N LEU A 124 12.38 -0.40 -2.70
CA LEU A 124 13.47 0.50 -2.27
C LEU A 124 14.07 0.02 -0.94
N SER A 125 13.23 -0.34 0.02
CA SER A 125 13.68 -0.87 1.31
C SER A 125 14.46 -2.18 1.16
N HIS A 126 14.01 -3.06 0.25
CA HIS A 126 14.73 -4.30 -0.07
C HIS A 126 16.11 -4.02 -0.69
N ILE A 127 16.19 -3.08 -1.64
CA ILE A 127 17.46 -2.65 -2.24
C ILE A 127 18.41 -2.09 -1.17
N LEU A 128 17.93 -1.20 -0.32
CA LEU A 128 18.75 -0.58 0.72
C LEU A 128 19.17 -1.56 1.80
N THR A 129 18.33 -2.53 2.15
CA THR A 129 18.71 -3.61 3.09
C THR A 129 19.88 -4.43 2.55
N GLN A 130 19.92 -4.68 1.25
CA GLN A 130 21.04 -5.35 0.58
C GLN A 130 22.27 -4.42 0.43
N GLY A 131 22.06 -3.10 0.37
CA GLY A 131 23.08 -2.07 0.14
C GLY A 131 23.64 -1.39 1.39
N GLY A 132 23.37 -1.92 2.60
CA GLY A 132 23.92 -1.33 3.84
C GLY A 132 22.91 -1.16 4.97
N GLY A 133 21.62 -1.40 4.71
CA GLY A 133 20.54 -1.36 5.68
C GLY A 133 19.79 -0.03 5.73
N CYS A 134 18.50 -0.11 6.06
CA CYS A 134 17.64 1.04 6.34
C CYS A 134 16.59 0.68 7.39
N THR A 135 16.12 1.65 8.15
CA THR A 135 14.85 1.52 8.86
C THR A 135 13.73 1.83 7.87
N ALA A 136 12.70 0.99 7.78
CA ALA A 136 11.62 1.18 6.81
C ALA A 136 10.25 0.95 7.43
N PHE A 137 9.35 1.92 7.21
CA PHE A 137 7.94 1.86 7.56
C PHE A 137 7.14 1.60 6.29
N LEU A 138 6.64 0.37 6.14
CA LEU A 138 6.03 -0.13 4.92
C LEU A 138 4.50 -0.07 5.00
N GLY A 139 3.85 0.29 3.92
CA GLY A 139 2.40 0.30 3.78
C GLY A 139 1.76 -1.09 3.54
N GLY A 140 2.54 -2.16 3.67
CA GLY A 140 2.11 -3.54 3.52
C GLY A 140 3.14 -4.52 4.09
N ILE A 141 2.80 -5.80 4.15
CA ILE A 141 3.71 -6.84 4.63
C ILE A 141 4.63 -7.27 3.48
N SER A 142 5.92 -7.00 3.62
CA SER A 142 6.92 -7.47 2.65
C SER A 142 7.00 -8.99 2.63
N LYS A 143 6.95 -9.61 1.46
CA LYS A 143 7.09 -11.07 1.30
C LYS A 143 8.53 -11.54 1.52
N ASN A 144 9.53 -10.68 1.29
CA ASN A 144 10.93 -10.98 1.58
C ASN A 144 11.23 -11.07 3.08
N TYR A 145 10.49 -10.33 3.92
CA TYR A 145 10.82 -10.16 5.33
C TYR A 145 9.69 -10.58 6.29
N GLY A 146 8.48 -10.82 5.79
CA GLY A 146 7.32 -11.20 6.60
C GLY A 146 6.80 -10.10 7.54
N THR A 147 7.19 -8.83 7.33
CA THR A 147 6.85 -7.72 8.23
C THR A 147 6.61 -6.41 7.48
N ASN A 148 6.05 -5.43 8.16
CA ASN A 148 5.86 -4.05 7.70
C ASN A 148 6.86 -3.06 8.33
N LEU A 149 7.81 -3.56 9.15
CA LEU A 149 8.87 -2.76 9.73
C LEU A 149 10.22 -3.42 9.49
N LEU A 150 11.17 -2.69 8.95
CA LEU A 150 12.59 -3.07 8.93
C LEU A 150 13.35 -2.15 9.87
N LEU A 151 14.33 -2.68 10.57
CA LEU A 151 15.18 -1.93 11.51
C LEU A 151 16.63 -2.03 11.11
N SER A 152 17.35 -0.92 11.19
CA SER A 152 18.78 -0.83 10.94
C SER A 152 19.45 0.20 11.86
N ARG A 153 20.74 0.02 12.09
CA ARG A 153 21.59 1.03 12.74
C ARG A 153 22.06 2.11 11.77
N ASN A 154 21.91 1.88 10.47
CA ASN A 154 22.20 2.89 9.47
C ASN A 154 21.17 4.03 9.56
N PRO A 155 21.56 5.31 9.64
CA PRO A 155 20.65 6.44 9.80
C PRO A 155 19.92 6.80 8.49
N VAL A 156 19.41 5.79 7.78
CA VAL A 156 18.59 5.90 6.59
C VAL A 156 17.20 5.38 6.91
N LEU A 157 16.18 6.17 6.59
CA LEU A 157 14.78 5.79 6.79
C LEU A 157 14.04 5.82 5.47
N VAL A 158 13.32 4.73 5.16
CA VAL A 158 12.35 4.68 4.06
C VAL A 158 10.94 4.83 4.62
N ALA A 159 10.18 5.76 4.05
CA ALA A 159 8.78 5.96 4.42
C ALA A 159 7.87 5.94 3.18
N GLU A 160 6.75 5.24 3.28
CA GLU A 160 5.62 5.49 2.41
C GLU A 160 4.97 6.82 2.83
N ALA A 161 5.00 7.80 1.92
CA ALA A 161 4.52 9.16 2.15
C ALA A 161 3.08 9.29 1.64
N ASP A 162 2.14 8.99 2.53
CA ASP A 162 0.72 8.92 2.23
C ASP A 162 0.10 10.33 2.16
N GLU A 163 -0.57 10.66 1.06
CA GLU A 163 -1.28 11.92 0.85
C GLU A 163 -2.57 12.04 1.67
N PHE A 164 -3.15 10.90 2.12
CA PHE A 164 -4.34 10.92 2.96
C PHE A 164 -4.13 11.76 4.22
N ASP A 165 -5.11 12.61 4.54
CA ASP A 165 -5.06 13.56 5.68
C ASP A 165 -3.80 14.47 5.65
N ARG A 166 -3.22 14.71 4.47
CA ARG A 166 -1.95 15.45 4.27
C ARG A 166 -0.80 14.92 5.14
N SER A 167 -0.83 13.62 5.44
CA SER A 167 0.12 12.96 6.35
C SER A 167 1.58 13.10 5.89
N PHE A 168 1.83 13.07 4.58
CA PHE A 168 3.17 13.20 4.00
C PHE A 168 3.86 14.54 4.31
N LEU A 169 3.09 15.60 4.62
CA LEU A 169 3.64 16.90 5.01
C LEU A 169 4.35 16.91 6.37
N GLN A 170 4.27 15.81 7.13
CA GLN A 170 5.03 15.65 8.37
C GLN A 170 6.48 15.15 8.12
N LEU A 171 6.80 14.76 6.87
CA LEU A 171 8.11 14.28 6.48
C LEU A 171 8.96 15.40 5.85
N ASN A 172 10.27 15.35 6.06
CA ASN A 172 11.25 16.20 5.39
C ASN A 172 12.26 15.31 4.65
N PRO A 173 11.91 14.78 3.46
CA PRO A 173 12.76 13.84 2.78
C PRO A 173 14.04 14.47 2.21
N ALA A 174 15.13 13.69 2.20
CA ALA A 174 16.29 14.02 1.38
C ALA A 174 16.00 13.75 -0.10
N ILE A 175 15.42 12.57 -0.39
CA ILE A 175 15.01 12.20 -1.76
C ILE A 175 13.58 11.73 -1.71
N ALA A 176 12.75 12.16 -2.66
CA ALA A 176 11.37 11.70 -2.78
C ALA A 176 11.02 11.27 -4.21
N VAL A 177 10.16 10.23 -4.31
CA VAL A 177 9.50 9.85 -5.56
C VAL A 177 8.04 10.29 -5.51
N VAL A 178 7.50 10.80 -6.64
CA VAL A 178 6.08 11.01 -6.87
C VAL A 178 5.65 10.14 -8.05
N THR A 179 4.86 9.11 -7.77
CA THR A 179 4.49 8.07 -8.74
C THR A 179 3.26 8.43 -9.57
N ALA A 180 2.28 9.10 -8.97
CA ALA A 180 1.03 9.51 -9.62
C ALA A 180 0.38 10.64 -8.80
N THR A 181 -0.49 11.44 -9.44
CA THR A 181 -1.29 12.50 -8.82
C THR A 181 -2.73 12.47 -9.34
N ASP A 182 -3.27 11.25 -9.53
CA ASP A 182 -4.66 11.06 -9.95
C ASP A 182 -5.62 11.52 -8.85
N ALA A 183 -6.84 11.86 -9.23
CA ALA A 183 -7.86 12.25 -8.26
C ALA A 183 -8.20 11.06 -7.35
N ASP A 184 -7.85 11.16 -6.09
CA ASP A 184 -8.22 10.23 -5.02
C ASP A 184 -8.47 11.03 -3.74
N HIS A 185 -9.09 10.41 -2.75
CA HIS A 185 -9.37 11.04 -1.45
C HIS A 185 -10.13 12.38 -1.54
N LEU A 186 -11.15 12.44 -2.43
CA LEU A 186 -11.97 13.65 -2.62
C LEU A 186 -12.80 14.02 -1.38
N ASP A 187 -12.88 13.13 -0.41
CA ASP A 187 -13.40 13.37 0.94
C ASP A 187 -12.49 14.28 1.80
N ILE A 188 -11.19 14.31 1.50
CA ILE A 188 -10.17 15.13 2.17
C ILE A 188 -9.81 16.36 1.32
N TYR A 189 -9.67 16.16 0.02
CA TYR A 189 -9.36 17.22 -0.94
C TYR A 189 -10.66 17.60 -1.66
N SER A 190 -11.10 18.83 -1.52
CA SER A 190 -12.34 19.31 -2.14
C SER A 190 -12.34 19.15 -3.67
N ASP A 191 -11.16 19.17 -4.28
CA ASP A 191 -10.93 18.96 -5.71
C ASP A 191 -9.48 18.57 -6.02
N ARG A 192 -9.21 18.24 -7.28
CA ARG A 192 -7.87 17.88 -7.77
C ARG A 192 -6.82 18.98 -7.57
N SER A 193 -7.20 20.26 -7.60
CA SER A 193 -6.24 21.36 -7.48
C SER A 193 -5.64 21.42 -6.07
N HIS A 194 -6.45 21.18 -5.04
CA HIS A 194 -5.98 21.11 -3.66
C HIS A 194 -5.07 19.89 -3.39
N LEU A 195 -5.36 18.76 -4.08
CA LEU A 195 -4.47 17.60 -4.03
C LEU A 195 -3.11 17.93 -4.67
N LEU A 196 -3.10 18.54 -5.85
CA LEU A 196 -1.85 18.96 -6.53
C LEU A 196 -1.08 19.99 -5.71
N GLU A 197 -1.76 20.95 -5.07
CA GLU A 197 -1.12 21.91 -4.17
C GLU A 197 -0.43 21.20 -3.00
N ALA A 198 -1.07 20.19 -2.38
CA ALA A 198 -0.46 19.42 -1.29
C ALA A 198 0.76 18.62 -1.77
N PHE A 199 0.72 18.00 -2.96
CA PHE A 199 1.89 17.37 -3.57
C PHE A 199 3.01 18.37 -3.86
N GLY A 200 2.68 19.58 -4.34
CA GLY A 200 3.66 20.66 -4.52
C GLY A 200 4.31 21.10 -3.20
N GLN A 201 3.52 21.21 -2.12
CA GLN A 201 4.03 21.49 -0.78
C GLN A 201 4.97 20.38 -0.29
N PHE A 202 4.60 19.11 -0.47
CA PHE A 202 5.45 17.97 -0.14
C PHE A 202 6.77 17.99 -0.94
N ALA A 203 6.71 18.20 -2.26
CA ALA A 203 7.90 18.26 -3.10
C ALA A 203 8.84 19.42 -2.70
N ALA A 204 8.29 20.56 -2.24
CA ALA A 204 9.07 21.70 -1.76
C ALA A 204 9.81 21.44 -0.44
N GLN A 205 9.41 20.41 0.34
CA GLN A 205 10.11 19.99 1.57
C GLN A 205 11.30 19.07 1.30
N VAL A 206 11.48 18.59 0.07
CA VAL A 206 12.58 17.70 -0.31
C VAL A 206 13.88 18.48 -0.45
N SER A 207 14.98 17.98 0.13
CA SER A 207 16.23 18.73 0.21
C SER A 207 17.26 18.39 -0.88
N GLU A 208 17.30 17.18 -1.43
CA GLU A 208 18.33 16.76 -2.39
C GLU A 208 17.74 16.50 -3.80
N ALA A 209 16.73 15.60 -3.92
CA ALA A 209 16.17 15.25 -5.22
C ALA A 209 14.68 14.86 -5.16
N VAL A 210 13.92 15.36 -6.12
CA VAL A 210 12.55 14.94 -6.40
C VAL A 210 12.53 14.15 -7.72
N ILE A 211 12.03 12.92 -7.69
CA ILE A 211 11.92 12.04 -8.85
C ILE A 211 10.43 11.92 -9.19
N VAL A 212 10.03 12.42 -10.35
CA VAL A 212 8.62 12.48 -10.75
C VAL A 212 8.40 11.62 -11.97
N LYS A 213 7.34 10.82 -11.96
CA LYS A 213 6.94 10.05 -13.14
C LYS A 213 6.68 10.97 -14.33
N ALA A 214 7.18 10.60 -15.51
CA ALA A 214 6.93 11.34 -16.75
C ALA A 214 5.43 11.42 -17.03
N GLY A 215 4.95 12.61 -17.41
CA GLY A 215 3.53 12.88 -17.63
C GLY A 215 2.72 13.20 -16.37
N VAL A 216 3.27 13.03 -15.17
CA VAL A 216 2.61 13.43 -13.93
C VAL A 216 2.70 14.94 -13.74
N GLU A 217 1.54 15.55 -13.52
CA GLU A 217 1.44 16.98 -13.19
C GLU A 217 1.80 17.20 -11.73
N LEU A 218 2.75 18.09 -11.49
CA LEU A 218 3.21 18.44 -10.14
C LEU A 218 3.66 19.90 -10.13
N PRO A 219 3.14 20.76 -9.22
CA PRO A 219 3.65 22.11 -9.03
C PRO A 219 5.09 22.07 -8.51
N LEU A 220 6.02 22.63 -9.27
CA LEU A 220 7.45 22.57 -8.98
C LEU A 220 8.08 23.95 -8.68
N GLU A 221 7.29 25.02 -8.70
CA GLU A 221 7.77 26.41 -8.60
C GLU A 221 8.51 26.72 -7.29
N LYS A 222 8.17 25.99 -6.22
CA LYS A 222 8.79 26.13 -4.89
C LYS A 222 9.83 25.06 -4.57
N VAL A 223 10.08 24.13 -5.50
CA VAL A 223 11.03 23.04 -5.31
C VAL A 223 12.45 23.55 -5.55
N THR A 224 13.30 23.45 -4.55
CA THR A 224 14.72 23.81 -4.63
C THR A 224 15.64 22.62 -4.88
N ALA A 225 15.15 21.41 -4.58
CA ALA A 225 15.83 20.15 -4.86
C ALA A 225 15.96 19.90 -6.37
N ARG A 226 16.94 19.09 -6.77
CA ARG A 226 17.07 18.67 -8.16
C ARG A 226 15.89 17.81 -8.59
N VAL A 227 15.24 18.14 -9.70
CA VAL A 227 14.12 17.39 -10.25
C VAL A 227 14.62 16.45 -11.34
N TYR A 228 14.23 15.17 -11.22
CA TYR A 228 14.43 14.13 -12.21
C TYR A 228 13.10 13.57 -12.68
N ARG A 229 13.09 13.01 -13.90
CA ARG A 229 11.95 12.29 -14.46
C ARG A 229 12.27 10.80 -14.56
N TYR A 230 11.24 9.96 -14.33
CA TYR A 230 11.35 8.54 -14.59
C TYR A 230 10.15 8.04 -15.41
N ALA A 231 10.35 6.95 -16.14
CA ALA A 231 9.31 6.35 -16.97
C ALA A 231 9.52 4.83 -17.13
N TYR A 232 8.45 4.16 -17.58
CA TYR A 232 8.51 2.75 -17.96
C TYR A 232 9.41 2.55 -19.19
N ASP A 233 9.13 3.23 -20.32
CA ASP A 233 9.77 3.01 -21.61
C ASP A 233 10.04 4.31 -22.39
N THR A 234 9.70 5.45 -21.83
CA THR A 234 9.87 6.75 -22.47
C THR A 234 11.20 7.38 -22.06
N PRO A 235 12.09 7.75 -23.01
CA PRO A 235 13.37 8.36 -22.68
C PRO A 235 13.25 9.62 -21.80
N CYS A 236 13.89 9.57 -20.65
CA CYS A 236 14.00 10.67 -19.68
C CYS A 236 15.25 10.44 -18.80
N ASP A 237 15.30 10.97 -17.55
CA ASP A 237 16.48 10.78 -16.70
C ASP A 237 16.65 9.30 -16.27
N PHE A 238 15.57 8.62 -15.89
CA PHE A 238 15.57 7.21 -15.50
C PHE A 238 14.46 6.47 -16.24
N TYR A 239 14.80 5.47 -17.05
CA TYR A 239 13.79 4.71 -17.80
C TYR A 239 14.28 3.32 -18.17
N ALA A 240 13.36 2.41 -18.46
CA ALA A 240 13.68 1.11 -19.01
C ALA A 240 13.67 1.16 -20.55
N SER A 241 14.60 0.44 -21.17
CA SER A 241 14.61 0.15 -22.60
C SER A 241 14.91 -1.33 -22.85
N ASP A 242 14.84 -1.76 -24.12
CA ASP A 242 15.09 -3.14 -24.52
C ASP A 242 14.25 -4.14 -23.72
N ILE A 243 12.99 -3.79 -23.44
CA ILE A 243 12.10 -4.55 -22.58
C ILE A 243 11.65 -5.82 -23.29
N VAL A 244 11.95 -6.98 -22.71
CA VAL A 244 11.60 -8.29 -23.22
C VAL A 244 10.73 -9.03 -22.20
N ALA A 245 9.56 -9.48 -22.62
CA ALA A 245 8.71 -10.32 -21.80
C ALA A 245 9.33 -11.71 -21.63
N LEU A 246 9.38 -12.18 -20.39
CA LEU A 246 9.85 -13.51 -20.01
C LEU A 246 8.67 -14.39 -19.58
N GLU A 247 8.92 -15.69 -19.43
CA GLU A 247 7.94 -16.64 -18.92
C GLU A 247 7.46 -16.22 -17.51
N GLY A 248 6.18 -16.46 -17.22
CA GLY A 248 5.55 -16.10 -15.94
C GLY A 248 5.29 -14.61 -15.77
N GLY A 249 5.25 -13.82 -16.88
CA GLY A 249 4.92 -12.39 -16.86
C GLY A 249 6.02 -11.49 -16.29
N LYS A 250 7.25 -12.01 -16.17
CA LYS A 250 8.43 -11.22 -15.80
C LYS A 250 9.00 -10.51 -17.03
N PHE A 251 9.93 -9.60 -16.79
CA PHE A 251 10.54 -8.79 -17.85
C PHE A 251 12.05 -8.70 -17.62
N ASP A 252 12.82 -8.82 -18.72
CA ASP A 252 14.21 -8.36 -18.81
C ASP A 252 14.23 -6.97 -19.43
N PHE A 253 15.08 -6.08 -18.96
CA PHE A 253 15.19 -4.73 -19.48
C PHE A 253 16.57 -4.12 -19.22
N THR A 254 16.85 -3.03 -19.91
CA THR A 254 18.00 -2.16 -19.65
C THR A 254 17.55 -0.97 -18.81
N LEU A 255 18.16 -0.73 -17.65
CA LEU A 255 17.95 0.50 -16.87
C LEU A 255 18.86 1.59 -17.43
N ASN A 256 18.29 2.70 -17.88
CA ASN A 256 18.98 3.91 -18.28
C ASN A 256 18.91 4.94 -17.16
N SER A 257 20.02 5.62 -16.89
CA SER A 257 20.14 6.65 -15.85
C SER A 257 21.21 7.68 -16.21
N PRO A 258 21.26 8.83 -15.52
CA PRO A 258 22.38 9.78 -15.65
C PRO A 258 23.75 9.21 -15.26
N MET A 259 23.78 8.10 -14.50
CA MET A 259 25.00 7.42 -14.07
C MET A 259 25.48 6.36 -15.06
N GLY A 260 24.67 6.02 -16.07
CA GLY A 260 25.02 5.03 -17.08
C GLY A 260 23.84 4.17 -17.53
N ARG A 261 24.15 3.25 -18.44
CA ARG A 261 23.22 2.28 -18.98
C ARG A 261 23.57 0.89 -18.43
N PHE A 262 22.61 0.22 -17.82
CA PHE A 262 22.78 -1.03 -17.13
C PHE A 262 21.86 -2.11 -17.74
N PRO A 263 22.38 -3.02 -18.58
CA PRO A 263 21.58 -4.05 -19.23
C PRO A 263 21.26 -5.23 -18.30
N HIS A 264 20.33 -6.09 -18.73
CA HIS A 264 19.94 -7.35 -18.09
C HIS A 264 19.44 -7.20 -16.65
N TRP A 265 18.50 -6.28 -16.45
CA TRP A 265 17.75 -6.17 -15.23
C TRP A 265 16.46 -6.96 -15.33
N SER A 266 16.08 -7.63 -14.25
CA SER A 266 14.79 -8.29 -14.19
C SER A 266 14.15 -8.06 -12.83
N VAL A 267 12.84 -7.89 -12.80
CA VAL A 267 12.09 -7.74 -11.55
C VAL A 267 11.66 -9.13 -11.07
N GLY A 268 11.85 -9.42 -9.78
CA GLY A 268 11.50 -10.71 -9.20
C GLY A 268 10.01 -11.06 -9.25
N ILE A 269 9.14 -10.05 -9.39
CA ILE A 269 7.68 -10.18 -9.49
C ILE A 269 7.18 -9.83 -10.88
N PRO A 270 6.06 -10.41 -11.33
CA PRO A 270 5.50 -10.19 -12.66
C PRO A 270 4.78 -8.83 -12.79
N GLY A 271 4.51 -8.46 -14.03
CA GLY A 271 3.72 -7.27 -14.40
C GLY A 271 4.58 -6.08 -14.82
N TRP A 272 4.20 -5.45 -15.95
CA TRP A 272 4.91 -4.29 -16.51
C TRP A 272 4.96 -3.09 -15.54
N VAL A 273 3.92 -2.91 -14.72
CA VAL A 273 3.87 -1.87 -13.67
C VAL A 273 5.03 -2.03 -12.69
N ASN A 274 5.47 -3.25 -12.44
CA ASN A 274 6.58 -3.52 -11.53
C ASN A 274 7.94 -3.19 -12.14
N VAL A 275 8.08 -3.16 -13.46
CA VAL A 275 9.26 -2.60 -14.13
C VAL A 275 9.32 -1.10 -13.85
N GLU A 276 8.21 -0.37 -13.96
CA GLU A 276 8.13 1.06 -13.67
C GLU A 276 8.44 1.34 -12.19
N ASN A 277 7.86 0.56 -11.26
CA ASN A 277 8.17 0.65 -9.84
C ASN A 277 9.66 0.38 -9.56
N ALA A 278 10.27 -0.56 -10.29
CA ALA A 278 11.68 -0.89 -10.18
C ALA A 278 12.58 0.25 -10.69
N VAL A 279 12.22 0.90 -11.78
CA VAL A 279 12.93 2.10 -12.26
C VAL A 279 12.88 3.19 -11.20
N ALA A 280 11.70 3.47 -10.61
CA ALA A 280 11.54 4.48 -9.57
C ALA A 280 12.39 4.18 -8.31
N ALA A 281 12.31 2.96 -7.78
CA ALA A 281 13.07 2.53 -6.60
C ALA A 281 14.59 2.55 -6.87
N SER A 282 15.00 2.10 -8.07
CA SER A 282 16.41 2.09 -8.48
C SER A 282 16.95 3.50 -8.64
N ALA A 283 16.15 4.46 -9.13
CA ALA A 283 16.53 5.86 -9.24
C ALA A 283 16.89 6.46 -7.87
N VAL A 284 16.05 6.22 -6.84
CA VAL A 284 16.35 6.65 -5.47
C VAL A 284 17.63 5.99 -4.96
N ALA A 285 17.76 4.67 -5.15
CA ALA A 285 18.91 3.92 -4.67
C ALA A 285 20.24 4.38 -5.33
N LEU A 286 20.22 4.61 -6.65
CA LEU A 286 21.37 5.17 -7.38
C LEU A 286 21.75 6.57 -6.88
N LEU A 287 20.78 7.46 -6.72
CA LEU A 287 21.01 8.81 -6.18
C LEU A 287 21.46 8.78 -4.72
N HIS A 288 21.06 7.77 -3.96
CA HIS A 288 21.54 7.52 -2.60
C HIS A 288 22.98 6.97 -2.57
N GLY A 289 23.48 6.44 -3.68
CA GLY A 289 24.86 5.92 -3.81
C GLY A 289 24.97 4.40 -3.63
N VAL A 290 23.89 3.64 -3.80
CA VAL A 290 23.97 2.16 -3.83
C VAL A 290 24.57 1.72 -5.16
N GLU A 291 25.51 0.76 -5.09
CA GLU A 291 26.16 0.21 -6.27
C GLU A 291 25.16 -0.47 -7.23
N PRO A 292 25.24 -0.20 -8.55
CA PRO A 292 24.27 -0.70 -9.54
C PRO A 292 24.06 -2.22 -9.51
N GLU A 293 25.13 -2.99 -9.31
CA GLU A 293 25.05 -4.45 -9.26
C GLU A 293 24.30 -4.95 -8.01
N THR A 294 24.42 -4.25 -6.88
CA THR A 294 23.64 -4.54 -5.67
C THR A 294 22.17 -4.25 -5.92
N ILE A 295 21.84 -3.12 -6.56
CA ILE A 295 20.47 -2.79 -6.94
C ILE A 295 19.90 -3.85 -7.87
N ARG A 296 20.62 -4.23 -8.93
CA ARG A 296 20.19 -5.24 -9.90
C ARG A 296 19.83 -6.58 -9.23
N ARG A 297 20.70 -7.07 -8.34
CA ARG A 297 20.44 -8.31 -7.59
C ARG A 297 19.23 -8.18 -6.65
N ALA A 298 19.10 -7.07 -5.96
CA ALA A 298 17.97 -6.82 -5.08
C ALA A 298 16.63 -6.77 -5.87
N VAL A 299 16.59 -6.06 -6.99
CA VAL A 299 15.40 -5.99 -7.85
C VAL A 299 15.01 -7.39 -8.34
N ALA A 300 15.98 -8.22 -8.73
CA ALA A 300 15.74 -9.59 -9.19
C ALA A 300 15.24 -10.54 -8.06
N SER A 301 15.65 -10.33 -6.83
CA SER A 301 15.26 -11.14 -5.66
C SER A 301 14.02 -10.62 -4.93
N PHE A 302 13.42 -9.54 -5.37
CA PHE A 302 12.23 -8.98 -4.76
C PHE A 302 11.03 -9.91 -4.94
N SER A 303 10.38 -10.26 -3.84
CA SER A 303 9.26 -11.21 -3.79
C SER A 303 7.89 -10.55 -3.70
N GLY A 304 7.85 -9.20 -3.64
CA GLY A 304 6.62 -8.43 -3.61
C GLY A 304 6.10 -8.13 -2.20
N VAL A 305 4.86 -7.70 -2.17
CA VAL A 305 4.12 -7.31 -0.96
C VAL A 305 2.84 -8.14 -0.91
N LYS A 306 2.45 -8.64 0.26
CA LYS A 306 1.17 -9.34 0.43
C LYS A 306 0.04 -8.42 -0.06
N ARG A 307 -0.92 -9.00 -0.78
CA ARG A 307 -2.08 -8.31 -1.34
C ARG A 307 -1.76 -7.21 -2.38
N ARG A 308 -0.60 -7.23 -3.01
CA ARG A 308 -0.24 -6.35 -4.14
C ARG A 308 0.14 -7.21 -5.34
N PHE A 309 -0.85 -7.51 -6.17
CA PHE A 309 -0.73 -8.47 -7.27
C PHE A 309 -0.06 -9.78 -6.78
N ASP A 310 -0.60 -10.31 -5.70
CA ASP A 310 -0.03 -11.43 -4.96
C ASP A 310 -0.48 -12.76 -5.56
N ILE A 311 0.42 -13.47 -6.22
CA ILE A 311 0.12 -14.77 -6.83
C ILE A 311 0.23 -15.85 -5.75
N HIS A 312 -0.90 -16.43 -5.37
CA HIS A 312 -1.04 -17.51 -4.38
C HIS A 312 -0.92 -18.89 -5.02
N ILE A 313 -1.51 -19.06 -6.20
CA ILE A 313 -1.49 -20.32 -6.96
C ILE A 313 -1.14 -20.01 -8.41
N ASN A 314 -0.19 -20.76 -8.95
CA ASN A 314 0.19 -20.70 -10.36
C ASN A 314 0.48 -22.13 -10.83
N THR A 315 -0.56 -22.81 -11.28
CA THR A 315 -0.47 -24.17 -11.83
C THR A 315 -1.04 -24.20 -13.25
N PRO A 316 -0.76 -25.23 -14.04
CA PRO A 316 -1.39 -25.40 -15.36
C PRO A 316 -2.93 -25.45 -15.29
N LYS A 317 -3.49 -25.84 -14.16
CA LYS A 317 -4.93 -26.07 -13.97
C LYS A 317 -5.66 -24.86 -13.41
N ILE A 318 -5.07 -24.17 -12.42
CA ILE A 318 -5.67 -23.01 -11.74
C ILE A 318 -4.60 -21.98 -11.44
N ALA A 319 -4.94 -20.69 -11.64
CA ALA A 319 -4.19 -19.56 -11.11
C ALA A 319 -5.06 -18.77 -10.12
N TYR A 320 -4.47 -18.30 -9.01
CA TYR A 320 -5.14 -17.42 -8.05
C TYR A 320 -4.25 -16.25 -7.69
N VAL A 321 -4.80 -15.05 -7.83
CA VAL A 321 -4.15 -13.78 -7.55
C VAL A 321 -5.00 -13.00 -6.55
N ASP A 322 -4.37 -12.31 -5.58
CA ASP A 322 -5.03 -11.32 -4.72
C ASP A 322 -4.43 -9.95 -4.93
N ASP A 323 -5.29 -8.93 -5.02
CA ASP A 323 -4.85 -7.55 -5.14
C ASP A 323 -5.67 -6.63 -4.24
N TYR A 324 -4.99 -5.73 -3.58
CA TYR A 324 -5.59 -4.67 -2.75
C TYR A 324 -6.31 -3.61 -3.58
N ALA A 325 -6.27 -3.72 -4.91
CA ALA A 325 -6.87 -2.78 -5.86
C ALA A 325 -8.31 -2.42 -5.47
N HIS A 326 -8.56 -1.14 -5.29
CA HIS A 326 -9.82 -0.58 -4.82
C HIS A 326 -10.17 0.74 -5.53
N HIS A 327 -9.41 1.10 -6.55
CA HIS A 327 -9.66 2.19 -7.48
C HIS A 327 -9.79 1.63 -8.91
N PRO A 328 -10.65 2.20 -9.79
CA PRO A 328 -10.86 1.68 -11.15
C PRO A 328 -9.57 1.49 -11.95
N ASN A 329 -8.64 2.44 -11.89
CA ASN A 329 -7.36 2.36 -12.60
C ASN A 329 -6.50 1.19 -12.13
N GLU A 330 -6.49 0.91 -10.82
CA GLU A 330 -5.77 -0.23 -10.24
C GLU A 330 -6.36 -1.55 -10.72
N ILE A 331 -7.69 -1.66 -10.73
CA ILE A 331 -8.41 -2.86 -11.21
C ILE A 331 -8.13 -3.08 -12.70
N LYS A 332 -8.20 -2.04 -13.54
CA LYS A 332 -7.84 -2.12 -14.97
C LYS A 332 -6.41 -2.63 -15.16
N ALA A 333 -5.46 -2.07 -14.41
CA ALA A 333 -4.05 -2.46 -14.47
C ALA A 333 -3.84 -3.93 -14.06
N ALA A 334 -4.50 -4.37 -12.98
CA ALA A 334 -4.41 -5.75 -12.49
C ALA A 334 -5.02 -6.74 -13.51
N ILE A 335 -6.19 -6.46 -14.06
CA ILE A 335 -6.83 -7.29 -15.09
C ILE A 335 -5.93 -7.38 -16.34
N SER A 336 -5.39 -6.27 -16.81
CA SER A 336 -4.45 -6.24 -17.94
C SER A 336 -3.21 -7.08 -17.67
N SER A 337 -2.65 -6.97 -16.47
CA SER A 337 -1.48 -7.76 -16.06
C SER A 337 -1.79 -9.26 -16.03
N ILE A 338 -2.95 -9.68 -15.52
CA ILE A 338 -3.37 -11.09 -15.52
C ILE A 338 -3.54 -11.61 -16.92
N ARG A 339 -4.17 -10.85 -17.82
CA ARG A 339 -4.36 -11.25 -19.22
C ARG A 339 -3.03 -11.49 -19.93
N ASN A 340 -2.01 -10.69 -19.59
CA ASN A 340 -0.66 -10.86 -20.16
C ASN A 340 0.10 -12.05 -19.54
N ILE A 341 -0.09 -12.32 -18.24
CA ILE A 341 0.63 -13.41 -17.55
C ILE A 341 0.00 -14.77 -17.84
N PHE A 342 -1.33 -14.81 -17.94
CA PHE A 342 -2.13 -16.02 -18.14
C PHE A 342 -2.98 -15.92 -19.43
N PRO A 343 -2.35 -15.83 -20.62
CA PRO A 343 -3.07 -15.64 -21.86
C PRO A 343 -4.03 -16.81 -22.14
N GLY A 344 -5.24 -16.46 -22.58
CA GLY A 344 -6.27 -17.44 -22.96
C GLY A 344 -7.03 -18.09 -21.81
N ARG A 345 -6.70 -17.81 -20.55
CA ARG A 345 -7.46 -18.30 -19.40
C ARG A 345 -8.75 -17.51 -19.16
N THR A 346 -9.77 -18.21 -18.72
CA THR A 346 -11.04 -17.59 -18.28
C THR A 346 -10.84 -16.95 -16.92
N LEU A 347 -11.04 -15.63 -16.82
CA LEU A 347 -10.78 -14.82 -15.62
C LEU A 347 -12.05 -14.53 -14.86
N CYS A 348 -12.17 -15.10 -13.66
CA CYS A 348 -13.20 -14.77 -12.68
C CYS A 348 -12.68 -13.74 -11.68
N GLY A 349 -13.41 -12.66 -11.46
CA GLY A 349 -13.09 -11.67 -10.43
C GLY A 349 -14.03 -11.74 -9.25
N ILE A 350 -13.50 -11.58 -8.04
CA ILE A 350 -14.27 -11.27 -6.83
C ILE A 350 -13.94 -9.84 -6.45
N PHE A 351 -14.94 -8.97 -6.37
CA PHE A 351 -14.73 -7.58 -6.01
C PHE A 351 -15.56 -7.15 -4.81
N GLN A 352 -14.90 -6.55 -3.83
CA GLN A 352 -15.55 -5.87 -2.71
C GLN A 352 -15.36 -4.37 -2.84
N PRO A 353 -16.42 -3.59 -3.14
CA PRO A 353 -16.33 -2.14 -3.11
C PRO A 353 -15.95 -1.64 -1.71
N HIS A 354 -15.13 -0.61 -1.65
CA HIS A 354 -14.64 0.00 -0.41
C HIS A 354 -15.05 1.46 -0.34
N LEU A 355 -15.77 1.85 0.73
CA LEU A 355 -16.40 3.13 0.98
C LEU A 355 -17.65 3.41 0.11
N TYR A 356 -18.66 4.00 0.74
CA TYR A 356 -19.87 4.42 0.03
C TYR A 356 -19.60 5.60 -0.91
N THR A 357 -18.81 6.57 -0.45
CA THR A 357 -18.45 7.76 -1.26
C THR A 357 -17.74 7.34 -2.54
N ARG A 358 -16.71 6.50 -2.45
CA ARG A 358 -15.96 6.01 -3.61
C ARG A 358 -16.84 5.19 -4.56
N THR A 359 -17.73 4.34 -4.01
CA THR A 359 -18.69 3.56 -4.81
C THR A 359 -19.60 4.47 -5.61
N ARG A 360 -20.13 5.54 -4.99
CA ARG A 360 -20.98 6.53 -5.64
C ARG A 360 -20.22 7.30 -6.73
N ASP A 361 -19.04 7.79 -6.41
CA ASP A 361 -18.31 8.76 -7.23
C ASP A 361 -17.65 8.10 -8.45
N PHE A 362 -17.34 6.82 -8.40
CA PHE A 362 -16.64 6.07 -9.46
C PHE A 362 -17.42 4.84 -9.98
N ALA A 363 -18.76 4.83 -9.84
CA ALA A 363 -19.57 3.65 -10.22
C ALA A 363 -19.43 3.28 -11.71
N ASP A 364 -19.34 4.26 -12.60
CA ASP A 364 -19.20 4.05 -14.05
C ASP A 364 -17.82 3.49 -14.40
N GLU A 365 -16.77 4.05 -13.84
CA GLU A 365 -15.39 3.66 -14.05
C GLU A 365 -15.10 2.26 -13.47
N PHE A 366 -15.70 1.92 -12.31
CA PHE A 366 -15.65 0.56 -11.78
C PHE A 366 -16.32 -0.44 -12.70
N ALA A 367 -17.52 -0.12 -13.21
CA ALA A 367 -18.23 -1.00 -14.12
C ALA A 367 -17.45 -1.23 -15.41
N GLU A 368 -16.84 -0.19 -15.98
CA GLU A 368 -15.95 -0.30 -17.14
C GLU A 368 -14.76 -1.21 -16.86
N ALA A 369 -14.06 -0.99 -15.73
CA ALA A 369 -12.90 -1.77 -15.35
C ALA A 369 -13.23 -3.25 -15.15
N LEU A 370 -14.30 -3.55 -14.39
CA LEU A 370 -14.75 -4.90 -14.08
C LEU A 370 -15.32 -5.64 -15.31
N SER A 371 -15.81 -4.91 -16.31
CA SER A 371 -16.26 -5.50 -17.58
C SER A 371 -15.11 -6.13 -18.41
N GLY A 372 -13.85 -5.90 -18.03
CA GLY A 372 -12.68 -6.59 -18.58
C GLY A 372 -12.48 -8.04 -18.10
N LEU A 373 -13.26 -8.50 -17.13
CA LEU A 373 -13.31 -9.89 -16.65
C LEU A 373 -14.14 -10.78 -17.61
N ASP A 374 -14.16 -12.08 -17.37
CA ASP A 374 -15.10 -13.02 -18.02
C ASP A 374 -16.31 -13.34 -17.14
N SER A 375 -16.13 -13.32 -15.82
CA SER A 375 -17.20 -13.42 -14.84
C SER A 375 -16.88 -12.63 -13.56
N LEU A 376 -17.93 -12.19 -12.83
CA LEU A 376 -17.80 -11.35 -11.65
C LEU A 376 -18.68 -11.85 -10.50
N VAL A 377 -18.06 -12.02 -9.33
CA VAL A 377 -18.73 -12.15 -8.05
C VAL A 377 -18.52 -10.85 -7.27
N MET A 378 -19.56 -10.09 -7.03
CA MET A 378 -19.48 -8.85 -6.27
C MET A 378 -19.95 -9.09 -4.83
N LEU A 379 -19.28 -8.48 -3.86
CA LEU A 379 -19.64 -8.49 -2.46
C LEU A 379 -20.32 -7.17 -2.06
N PRO A 380 -21.05 -7.14 -0.93
CA PRO A 380 -21.53 -5.89 -0.35
C PRO A 380 -20.40 -4.91 -0.05
N ILE A 381 -20.71 -3.61 -0.12
CA ILE A 381 -19.74 -2.54 0.19
C ILE A 381 -19.15 -2.75 1.59
N TYR A 382 -17.82 -2.62 1.71
CA TYR A 382 -17.14 -2.49 2.98
C TYR A 382 -17.11 -1.01 3.40
N PRO A 383 -17.83 -0.64 4.49
CA PRO A 383 -18.02 0.77 4.84
C PRO A 383 -16.79 1.43 5.43
N ALA A 384 -15.85 0.64 5.99
CA ALA A 384 -14.71 1.11 6.79
C ALA A 384 -15.15 2.09 7.90
N ARG A 385 -14.94 3.40 7.67
CA ARG A 385 -15.29 4.48 8.60
C ARG A 385 -16.59 5.22 8.25
N GLU A 386 -17.19 4.92 7.10
CA GLU A 386 -18.36 5.65 6.62
C GLU A 386 -19.67 5.07 7.13
N LEU A 387 -20.65 5.94 7.31
CA LEU A 387 -22.03 5.53 7.49
C LEU A 387 -22.67 5.24 6.13
N PRO A 388 -23.69 4.35 6.08
CA PRO A 388 -24.42 4.08 4.85
C PRO A 388 -25.01 5.36 4.24
N ILE A 389 -24.80 5.54 2.93
CA ILE A 389 -25.39 6.65 2.17
C ILE A 389 -26.67 6.14 1.48
N PRO A 390 -27.83 6.80 1.68
CA PRO A 390 -29.08 6.37 1.05
C PRO A 390 -28.93 6.23 -0.48
N GLY A 391 -29.35 5.07 -1.02
CA GLY A 391 -29.28 4.78 -2.45
C GLY A 391 -27.91 4.34 -2.96
N VAL A 392 -26.89 4.25 -2.12
CA VAL A 392 -25.56 3.76 -2.50
C VAL A 392 -25.38 2.30 -2.06
N CYS A 393 -25.24 1.41 -3.03
CA CYS A 393 -25.06 -0.03 -2.82
C CYS A 393 -24.22 -0.65 -3.94
N SER A 394 -23.81 -1.90 -3.79
CA SER A 394 -22.96 -2.59 -4.78
C SER A 394 -23.65 -2.77 -6.13
N GLU A 395 -24.98 -2.84 -6.15
CA GLU A 395 -25.79 -2.94 -7.35
C GLU A 395 -25.57 -1.74 -8.30
N MET A 396 -25.28 -0.56 -7.78
CA MET A 396 -24.97 0.62 -8.60
C MET A 396 -23.85 0.36 -9.61
N ILE A 397 -22.85 -0.43 -9.22
CA ILE A 397 -21.76 -0.85 -10.10
C ILE A 397 -22.21 -2.06 -10.92
N LEU A 398 -22.77 -3.09 -10.25
CA LEU A 398 -23.11 -4.37 -10.87
C LEU A 398 -24.05 -4.21 -12.06
N ASP A 399 -25.06 -3.37 -11.94
CA ASP A 399 -26.06 -3.15 -13.01
C ASP A 399 -25.42 -2.59 -14.29
N LYS A 400 -24.37 -1.79 -14.15
CA LYS A 400 -23.64 -1.17 -15.27
C LYS A 400 -22.57 -2.07 -15.89
N VAL A 401 -22.13 -3.12 -15.19
CA VAL A 401 -21.16 -4.10 -15.72
C VAL A 401 -21.78 -4.85 -16.89
N THR A 402 -21.08 -5.00 -18.00
CA THR A 402 -21.61 -5.57 -19.24
C THR A 402 -21.52 -7.12 -19.32
N LEU A 403 -20.94 -7.77 -18.32
CA LEU A 403 -20.80 -9.23 -18.26
C LEU A 403 -22.15 -9.95 -18.17
N LYS A 404 -22.26 -11.10 -18.83
CA LYS A 404 -23.44 -11.98 -18.68
C LYS A 404 -23.41 -12.76 -17.37
N ASP A 405 -22.25 -13.25 -16.95
CA ASP A 405 -22.06 -13.97 -15.70
C ASP A 405 -21.56 -13.00 -14.62
N LYS A 406 -22.49 -12.38 -13.92
CA LYS A 406 -22.24 -11.46 -12.82
C LYS A 406 -23.30 -11.64 -11.75
N GLN A 407 -22.87 -11.57 -10.48
CA GLN A 407 -23.82 -11.68 -9.35
C GLN A 407 -23.31 -10.96 -8.10
N LEU A 408 -24.22 -10.40 -7.32
CA LEU A 408 -23.98 -9.93 -5.96
C LEU A 408 -24.20 -11.11 -4.99
N VAL A 409 -23.24 -11.34 -4.10
CA VAL A 409 -23.24 -12.47 -3.17
C VAL A 409 -22.98 -11.99 -1.76
N PRO A 410 -23.80 -12.34 -0.76
CA PRO A 410 -23.47 -12.12 0.64
C PRO A 410 -22.17 -12.84 1.02
N LYS A 411 -21.40 -12.28 1.95
CA LYS A 411 -20.07 -12.81 2.33
C LYS A 411 -20.11 -14.26 2.80
N ASP A 412 -21.12 -14.62 3.59
CA ASP A 412 -21.35 -15.98 4.13
C ASP A 412 -21.66 -17.02 3.05
N ARG A 413 -22.06 -16.59 1.84
CA ARG A 413 -22.35 -17.47 0.70
C ARG A 413 -21.22 -17.50 -0.34
N LEU A 414 -20.13 -16.77 -0.11
CA LEU A 414 -19.05 -16.65 -1.11
C LEU A 414 -18.45 -18.01 -1.46
N MET A 415 -18.05 -18.80 -0.47
CA MET A 415 -17.40 -20.10 -0.70
C MET A 415 -18.32 -21.09 -1.39
N ASP A 416 -19.61 -21.14 -1.01
CA ASP A 416 -20.62 -21.97 -1.66
C ASP A 416 -20.80 -21.60 -3.14
N THR A 417 -20.77 -20.29 -3.42
CA THR A 417 -20.88 -19.75 -4.79
C THR A 417 -19.67 -20.13 -5.64
N LEU A 418 -18.46 -20.03 -5.08
CA LEU A 418 -17.24 -20.40 -5.79
C LEU A 418 -17.19 -21.91 -6.08
N ALA A 419 -17.65 -22.75 -5.14
CA ALA A 419 -17.68 -24.20 -5.30
C ALA A 419 -18.57 -24.68 -6.46
N GLN A 420 -19.52 -23.86 -6.89
CA GLN A 420 -20.41 -24.16 -8.03
C GLN A 420 -19.84 -23.71 -9.39
N ARG A 421 -18.67 -23.02 -9.38
CA ARG A 421 -18.04 -22.48 -10.59
C ARG A 421 -16.87 -23.33 -11.06
N LYS A 422 -16.70 -23.41 -12.37
CA LYS A 422 -15.46 -23.93 -12.96
C LYS A 422 -14.48 -22.76 -13.06
N LEU A 423 -13.44 -22.78 -12.21
CA LEU A 423 -12.43 -21.74 -12.16
C LEU A 423 -11.17 -22.18 -12.93
N ASP A 424 -10.62 -21.28 -13.72
CA ASP A 424 -9.35 -21.41 -14.45
C ASP A 424 -8.35 -20.37 -13.91
N CYS A 425 -8.74 -19.09 -13.88
CA CYS A 425 -8.01 -18.03 -13.24
C CYS A 425 -8.95 -17.22 -12.34
N LEU A 426 -8.56 -17.02 -11.09
CA LEU A 426 -9.32 -16.25 -10.11
C LEU A 426 -8.51 -15.05 -9.64
N ILE A 427 -9.17 -13.90 -9.48
CA ILE A 427 -8.59 -12.74 -8.80
C ILE A 427 -9.56 -12.19 -7.76
N THR A 428 -9.03 -11.83 -6.59
CA THR A 428 -9.73 -11.06 -5.55
C THR A 428 -9.26 -9.61 -5.58
N PHE A 429 -10.23 -8.66 -5.49
CA PHE A 429 -9.97 -7.23 -5.43
C PHE A 429 -10.65 -6.61 -4.21
N GLY A 430 -9.95 -5.72 -3.52
CA GLY A 430 -10.54 -4.87 -2.51
C GLY A 430 -9.68 -4.59 -1.30
N ALA A 431 -9.91 -3.43 -0.68
CA ALA A 431 -9.21 -2.95 0.52
C ALA A 431 -9.95 -3.29 1.83
N GLY A 432 -11.12 -3.96 1.73
CA GLY A 432 -11.96 -4.34 2.86
C GLY A 432 -11.64 -5.71 3.44
N ASP A 433 -12.61 -6.26 4.18
CA ASP A 433 -12.51 -7.55 4.87
C ASP A 433 -12.61 -8.78 3.94
N ILE A 434 -12.55 -8.58 2.63
CA ILE A 434 -12.33 -9.63 1.63
C ILE A 434 -11.02 -10.39 1.90
N ASP A 435 -10.05 -9.78 2.57
CA ASP A 435 -8.80 -10.41 2.96
C ASP A 435 -8.98 -11.66 3.82
N ARG A 436 -10.07 -11.76 4.57
CA ARG A 436 -10.42 -12.95 5.37
C ARG A 436 -10.75 -14.18 4.53
N PHE A 437 -11.04 -13.99 3.26
CA PHE A 437 -11.36 -15.08 2.34
C PHE A 437 -10.14 -15.57 1.54
N ILE A 438 -9.01 -14.86 1.58
CA ILE A 438 -7.83 -15.21 0.78
C ILE A 438 -7.34 -16.62 1.14
N GLU A 439 -7.06 -16.88 2.41
CA GLU A 439 -6.60 -18.18 2.89
C GLU A 439 -7.63 -19.30 2.70
N PRO A 440 -8.91 -19.13 3.05
CA PRO A 440 -9.97 -20.11 2.74
C PRO A 440 -10.08 -20.44 1.24
N ILE A 441 -10.00 -19.44 0.36
CA ILE A 441 -10.05 -19.62 -1.08
C ILE A 441 -8.80 -20.38 -1.55
N GLU A 442 -7.61 -19.97 -1.11
CA GLU A 442 -6.35 -20.62 -1.46
C GLU A 442 -6.35 -22.10 -1.05
N ASN A 443 -6.70 -22.38 0.19
CA ASN A 443 -6.76 -23.75 0.72
C ASN A 443 -7.74 -24.61 -0.07
N TRP A 444 -8.92 -24.10 -0.37
CA TRP A 444 -9.90 -24.79 -1.19
C TRP A 444 -9.40 -25.03 -2.61
N LEU A 445 -8.86 -24.02 -3.29
CA LEU A 445 -8.34 -24.15 -4.65
C LEU A 445 -7.18 -25.15 -4.76
N ARG A 446 -6.33 -25.22 -3.73
CA ARG A 446 -5.25 -26.21 -3.66
C ARG A 446 -5.77 -27.66 -3.66
N THR A 447 -6.99 -27.91 -3.17
CA THR A 447 -7.63 -29.23 -3.25
C THR A 447 -8.07 -29.60 -4.66
N LEU A 448 -8.17 -28.61 -5.56
CA LEU A 448 -8.60 -28.79 -6.96
C LEU A 448 -7.42 -28.88 -7.94
N CYS A 449 -6.20 -28.54 -7.52
CA CYS A 449 -4.98 -28.50 -8.34
C CYS A 449 -4.43 -29.88 -8.74
#